data_f0899965a6e90efe788787aa3e462576
#
_entry.id   f0899965a6e90efe788787aa3e462576
#
_cell.length_a   1.000
_cell.length_b   1.000
_cell.length_c   1.000
_cell.angle_alpha   90.00
_cell.angle_beta   90.00
_cell.angle_gamma   90.00
#
_symmetry.space_group_name_H-M   'P 1'
#
loop_
_entity.id
_entity.type
_entity.pdbx_description
1 polymer ?
#
loop_
_entity_poly.entity_id
_entity_poly.type
_entity_poly.pdbx_seq_one_letter_code
_entity_poly.pdbx_strand_id
1 'polypeptide(L)'
;KVALRIRETMIELDNTLAAKLPKESIIIAALLHDVCKSDIYKKTIKRQKNATGQWVDMEGYDVDYSNLPLGHGEKSVIIALQTGLSLTKDEILAIRWHMHAWELPFQSHEAKSCLTVAKENTPLVTLIQTADGLASNLLEK
;
A
#
# COMPACT_ATOMS: atom_id res chain seq x y z
N LYS A 1 1.06 -9.28 9.73
CA LYS A 1 1.11 -10.75 9.96
C LYS A 1 1.22 -11.50 8.64
N VAL A 2 0.33 -11.24 7.64
CA VAL A 2 0.32 -11.93 6.34
C VAL A 2 1.69 -11.87 5.67
N ALA A 3 2.26 -10.68 5.50
CA ALA A 3 3.56 -10.49 4.85
C ALA A 3 4.69 -11.31 5.48
N LEU A 4 4.72 -11.42 6.81
CA LEU A 4 5.74 -12.23 7.50
C LEU A 4 5.53 -13.73 7.25
N ARG A 5 4.30 -14.20 7.15
CA ARG A 5 4.02 -15.61 6.81
C ARG A 5 4.41 -15.94 5.37
N ILE A 6 4.09 -15.06 4.43
CA ILE A 6 4.54 -15.21 3.03
C ILE A 6 6.08 -15.28 3.00
N ARG A 7 6.78 -14.40 3.70
CA ARG A 7 8.24 -14.42 3.80
C ARG A 7 8.77 -15.78 4.28
N GLU A 8 8.22 -16.29 5.37
CA GLU A 8 8.64 -17.59 5.93
C GLU A 8 8.53 -18.70 4.88
N THR A 9 7.37 -18.82 4.24
CA THR A 9 7.14 -19.80 3.17
C THR A 9 8.09 -19.62 1.99
N MET A 10 8.33 -18.37 1.55
CA MET A 10 9.21 -18.10 0.41
C MET A 10 10.67 -18.44 0.72
N ILE A 11 11.14 -18.23 1.96
CA ILE A 11 12.50 -18.60 2.38
C ILE A 11 12.67 -20.12 2.50
N GLU A 12 11.62 -20.85 2.88
CA GLU A 12 11.64 -22.33 2.85
C GLU A 12 11.81 -22.86 1.43
N LEU A 13 11.25 -22.19 0.42
CA LEU A 13 11.40 -22.56 -0.98
C LEU A 13 12.73 -22.10 -1.59
N ASP A 14 13.21 -20.92 -1.22
CA ASP A 14 14.49 -20.36 -1.65
C ASP A 14 15.13 -19.53 -0.54
N ASN A 15 16.13 -20.11 0.11
CA ASN A 15 16.81 -19.49 1.24
C ASN A 15 17.61 -18.23 0.88
N THR A 16 17.92 -18.00 -0.40
CA THR A 16 18.60 -16.78 -0.85
C THR A 16 17.74 -15.53 -0.66
N LEU A 17 16.43 -15.69 -0.54
CA LEU A 17 15.50 -14.59 -0.28
C LEU A 17 15.63 -14.03 1.14
N ALA A 18 16.22 -14.76 2.08
CA ALA A 18 16.36 -14.29 3.46
C ALA A 18 17.10 -12.95 3.56
N ALA A 19 18.18 -12.78 2.78
CA ALA A 19 18.95 -11.54 2.72
C ALA A 19 18.23 -10.40 1.99
N LYS A 20 17.34 -10.73 1.03
CA LYS A 20 16.58 -9.76 0.24
C LYS A 20 15.26 -9.32 0.88
N LEU A 21 14.82 -10.03 1.92
CA LEU A 21 13.55 -9.80 2.61
C LEU A 21 13.77 -9.67 4.13
N PRO A 22 14.47 -8.62 4.61
CA PRO A 22 14.64 -8.36 6.04
C PRO A 22 13.29 -8.21 6.73
N LYS A 23 13.12 -8.77 7.92
CA LYS A 23 11.85 -8.71 8.68
C LYS A 23 11.46 -7.27 9.00
N GLU A 24 12.43 -6.46 9.36
CA GLU A 24 12.27 -5.05 9.70
C GLU A 24 11.68 -4.27 8.54
N SER A 25 12.25 -4.43 7.35
CA SER A 25 11.76 -3.75 6.14
C SER A 25 10.35 -4.19 5.73
N ILE A 26 10.01 -5.47 5.94
CA ILE A 26 8.65 -5.96 5.73
C ILE A 26 7.67 -5.30 6.70
N ILE A 27 8.04 -5.17 7.97
CA ILE A 27 7.20 -4.54 8.99
C ILE A 27 6.99 -3.06 8.64
N ILE A 28 8.08 -2.34 8.33
CA ILE A 28 8.04 -0.92 7.96
C ILE A 28 7.14 -0.72 6.73
N ALA A 29 7.40 -1.43 5.65
CA ALA A 29 6.62 -1.29 4.43
C ALA A 29 5.15 -1.68 4.63
N ALA A 30 4.87 -2.77 5.34
CA ALA A 30 3.50 -3.22 5.61
C ALA A 30 2.70 -2.27 6.54
N LEU A 31 3.36 -1.51 7.41
CA LEU A 31 2.68 -0.52 8.26
C LEU A 31 2.48 0.82 7.54
N LEU A 32 3.37 1.18 6.62
CA LEU A 32 3.41 2.51 6.03
C LEU A 32 2.85 2.60 4.60
N HIS A 33 2.58 1.46 3.91
CA HIS A 33 2.12 1.49 2.51
C HIS A 33 0.89 2.37 2.30
N ASP A 34 0.00 2.40 3.26
CA ASP A 34 -1.27 3.10 3.25
C ASP A 34 -1.35 4.31 4.20
N VAL A 35 -0.23 4.79 4.72
CA VAL A 35 -0.23 5.90 5.69
C VAL A 35 -0.88 7.17 5.14
N CYS A 36 -0.93 7.36 3.83
CA CYS A 36 -1.65 8.46 3.17
C CYS A 36 -3.15 8.46 3.49
N LYS A 37 -3.75 7.32 3.85
CA LYS A 37 -5.16 7.24 4.24
C LYS A 37 -5.49 8.10 5.47
N SER A 38 -4.51 8.36 6.34
CA SER A 38 -4.68 9.26 7.48
C SER A 38 -4.92 10.72 7.08
N ASP A 39 -4.54 11.09 5.86
CA ASP A 39 -4.65 12.46 5.34
C ASP A 39 -5.79 12.65 4.34
N ILE A 40 -6.15 11.62 3.59
CA ILE A 40 -7.13 11.73 2.50
C ILE A 40 -8.57 11.46 2.93
N TYR A 41 -8.81 10.76 4.04
CA TYR A 41 -10.17 10.49 4.51
C TYR A 41 -10.64 11.57 5.49
N LYS A 42 -11.71 12.28 5.11
CA LYS A 42 -12.37 13.29 5.96
C LYS A 42 -13.73 12.78 6.39
N LYS A 43 -14.02 12.91 7.68
CA LYS A 43 -15.36 12.58 8.20
C LYS A 43 -16.41 13.50 7.59
N THR A 44 -17.52 12.93 7.18
CA THR A 44 -18.66 13.65 6.62
C THR A 44 -19.98 12.96 6.99
N ILE A 45 -21.08 13.62 6.77
CA ILE A 45 -22.41 13.02 6.91
C ILE A 45 -22.93 12.68 5.53
N LYS A 46 -23.24 11.41 5.30
CA LYS A 46 -23.77 10.89 4.04
C LYS A 46 -25.23 10.46 4.22
N ARG A 47 -26.08 10.88 3.28
CA ARG A 47 -27.45 10.44 3.23
C ARG A 47 -27.54 9.08 2.54
N GLN A 48 -27.93 8.05 3.28
CA GLN A 48 -27.98 6.67 2.81
C GLN A 48 -29.31 6.00 3.20
N LYS A 49 -29.67 4.95 2.47
CA LYS A 49 -30.84 4.15 2.84
C LYS A 49 -30.45 3.16 3.94
N ASN A 50 -31.22 3.13 5.02
CA ASN A 50 -31.11 2.11 6.06
C ASN A 50 -31.67 0.75 5.57
N ALA A 51 -31.59 -0.27 6.42
CA ALA A 51 -32.09 -1.61 6.12
C ALA A 51 -33.61 -1.66 5.79
N THR A 52 -34.39 -0.65 6.23
CA THR A 52 -35.82 -0.52 5.93
C THR A 52 -36.12 0.34 4.70
N GLY A 53 -35.09 0.78 3.97
CA GLY A 53 -35.21 1.59 2.76
C GLY A 53 -35.46 3.09 2.99
N GLN A 54 -35.45 3.57 4.24
CA GLN A 54 -35.61 4.98 4.57
C GLN A 54 -34.28 5.71 4.44
N TRP A 55 -34.31 6.96 3.93
CA TRP A 55 -33.15 7.83 3.87
C TRP A 55 -32.84 8.39 5.26
N VAL A 56 -31.62 8.09 5.74
CA VAL A 56 -31.09 8.57 7.01
C VAL A 56 -29.72 9.18 6.82
N ASP A 57 -29.38 10.12 7.68
CA ASP A 57 -28.05 10.71 7.71
C ASP A 57 -27.15 9.83 8.58
N MET A 58 -26.05 9.36 8.01
CA MET A 58 -25.07 8.48 8.67
C MET A 58 -23.67 9.07 8.58
N GLU A 59 -22.87 8.86 9.61
CA GLU A 59 -21.45 9.16 9.54
C GLU A 59 -20.79 8.34 8.42
N GLY A 60 -19.93 9.00 7.64
CA GLY A 60 -19.18 8.41 6.57
C GLY A 60 -17.86 9.13 6.35
N TYR A 61 -17.18 8.80 5.26
CA TYR A 61 -15.95 9.45 4.87
C TYR A 61 -16.02 9.86 3.42
N ASP A 62 -15.55 11.07 3.13
CA ASP A 62 -15.22 11.52 1.78
C ASP A 62 -13.71 11.47 1.56
N VAL A 63 -13.32 11.39 0.31
CA VAL A 63 -11.92 11.41 -0.09
C VAL A 63 -11.56 12.81 -0.53
N ASP A 64 -10.57 13.40 0.13
CA ASP A 64 -10.05 14.73 -0.14
C ASP A 64 -8.58 14.64 -0.56
N TYR A 65 -8.30 14.94 -1.82
CA TYR A 65 -6.94 14.97 -2.37
C TYR A 65 -6.32 16.37 -2.42
N SER A 66 -6.94 17.39 -1.82
CA SER A 66 -6.47 18.78 -1.87
C SER A 66 -5.08 18.97 -1.24
N ASN A 67 -4.77 18.20 -0.19
CA ASN A 67 -3.46 18.22 0.43
C ASN A 67 -2.55 17.19 -0.24
N LEU A 68 -1.48 17.67 -0.89
CA LEU A 68 -0.50 16.85 -1.59
C LEU A 68 -1.17 15.87 -2.60
N PRO A 69 -1.66 16.37 -3.77
CA PRO A 69 -2.41 15.58 -4.75
C PRO A 69 -1.50 14.65 -5.56
N LEU A 70 -1.03 13.61 -4.92
CA LEU A 70 -0.17 12.56 -5.48
C LEU A 70 -0.85 11.20 -5.44
N GLY A 71 -0.34 10.27 -6.22
CA GLY A 71 -0.76 8.87 -6.15
C GLY A 71 -0.57 8.28 -4.77
N HIS A 72 -1.37 7.26 -4.48
CA HIS A 72 -1.50 6.67 -3.15
C HIS A 72 -0.15 6.23 -2.54
N GLY A 73 0.62 5.46 -3.30
CA GLY A 73 1.93 5.00 -2.86
C GLY A 73 2.96 6.12 -2.75
N GLU A 74 2.97 7.06 -3.70
CA GLU A 74 3.88 8.22 -3.66
C GLU A 74 3.62 9.09 -2.43
N LYS A 75 2.35 9.40 -2.17
CA LYS A 75 1.94 10.19 -1.01
C LYS A 75 2.34 9.50 0.29
N SER A 76 2.17 8.18 0.39
CA SER A 76 2.58 7.41 1.56
C SER A 76 4.08 7.51 1.83
N VAL A 77 4.93 7.39 0.80
CA VAL A 77 6.38 7.57 0.92
C VAL A 77 6.71 8.97 1.42
N ILE A 78 6.13 10.01 0.83
CA ILE A 78 6.44 11.40 1.18
C ILE A 78 6.02 11.69 2.62
N ILE A 79 4.83 11.28 3.04
CA ILE A 79 4.37 11.45 4.42
C ILE A 79 5.34 10.76 5.40
N ALA A 80 5.74 9.53 5.13
CA ALA A 80 6.68 8.81 5.98
C ALA A 80 8.02 9.55 6.11
N LEU A 81 8.59 10.03 4.99
CA LEU A 81 9.84 10.80 4.99
C LEU A 81 9.71 12.16 5.71
N GLN A 82 8.58 12.86 5.56
CA GLN A 82 8.32 14.13 6.23
C GLN A 82 8.21 14.00 7.76
N THR A 83 7.87 12.80 8.28
CA THR A 83 7.91 12.56 9.74
C THR A 83 9.31 12.30 10.28
N GLY A 84 10.35 12.37 9.43
CA GLY A 84 11.75 12.14 9.81
C GLY A 84 12.18 10.67 9.77
N LEU A 85 11.36 9.78 9.22
CA LEU A 85 11.76 8.39 9.05
C LEU A 85 12.79 8.25 7.94
N SER A 86 13.83 7.44 8.19
CA SER A 86 14.78 7.00 7.17
C SER A 86 14.27 5.68 6.59
N LEU A 87 13.98 5.69 5.29
CA LEU A 87 13.56 4.49 4.55
C LEU A 87 14.68 4.03 3.63
N THR A 88 14.88 2.72 3.55
CA THR A 88 15.76 2.13 2.53
C THR A 88 15.14 2.25 1.14
N LYS A 89 15.95 2.11 0.09
CA LYS A 89 15.46 2.08 -1.29
C LYS A 89 14.36 1.03 -1.50
N ASP A 90 14.54 -0.15 -0.93
CA ASP A 90 13.60 -1.26 -1.09
C ASP A 90 12.27 -1.00 -0.38
N GLU A 91 12.30 -0.37 0.80
CA GLU A 91 11.11 0.07 1.52
C GLU A 91 10.35 1.15 0.75
N ILE A 92 11.07 2.15 0.21
CA ILE A 92 10.48 3.20 -0.65
C ILE A 92 9.78 2.57 -1.84
N LEU A 93 10.45 1.66 -2.55
CA LEU A 93 9.88 0.99 -3.72
C LEU A 93 8.68 0.11 -3.36
N ALA A 94 8.75 -0.61 -2.23
CA ALA A 94 7.64 -1.45 -1.78
C ALA A 94 6.42 -0.63 -1.40
N ILE A 95 6.58 0.48 -0.69
CA ILE A 95 5.50 1.42 -0.34
C ILE A 95 4.96 2.08 -1.62
N ARG A 96 5.84 2.59 -2.50
CA ARG A 96 5.43 3.28 -3.74
C ARG A 96 4.60 2.39 -4.66
N TRP A 97 5.00 1.12 -4.82
CA TRP A 97 4.43 0.23 -5.83
C TRP A 97 3.49 -0.84 -5.28
N HIS A 98 3.03 -0.74 -4.02
CA HIS A 98 2.13 -1.75 -3.45
C HIS A 98 0.81 -1.91 -4.23
N MET A 99 0.31 -0.83 -4.82
CA MET A 99 -0.89 -0.84 -5.68
C MET A 99 -0.63 -1.35 -7.10
N HIS A 100 0.64 -1.57 -7.49
CA HIS A 100 1.05 -2.02 -8.82
C HIS A 100 0.37 -1.27 -9.97
N ALA A 101 -0.26 -2.05 -10.88
CA ALA A 101 -0.88 -1.52 -12.08
C ALA A 101 -2.10 -0.62 -11.83
N TRP A 102 -2.70 -0.66 -10.65
CA TRP A 102 -3.86 0.16 -10.31
C TRP A 102 -3.53 1.66 -10.20
N GLU A 103 -2.27 1.99 -9.93
CA GLU A 103 -1.79 3.38 -9.88
C GLU A 103 -1.07 3.83 -11.16
N LEU A 104 -1.01 3.00 -12.18
CA LEU A 104 -0.34 3.38 -13.42
C LEU A 104 -1.24 4.33 -14.23
N PRO A 105 -0.71 5.49 -14.64
CA PRO A 105 -1.39 6.32 -15.62
C PRO A 105 -1.64 5.51 -16.89
N PHE A 106 -2.84 5.60 -17.43
CA PHE A 106 -3.18 4.92 -18.67
C PHE A 106 -2.17 5.32 -19.78
N GLN A 107 -1.55 4.34 -20.42
CA GLN A 107 -0.53 4.52 -21.48
C GLN A 107 0.85 5.07 -21.05
N SER A 108 1.15 5.27 -19.75
CA SER A 108 2.50 5.65 -19.36
C SER A 108 3.49 4.50 -19.53
N HIS A 109 4.32 4.57 -20.57
CA HIS A 109 5.37 3.59 -20.83
C HIS A 109 6.46 3.65 -19.76
N GLU A 110 6.85 4.85 -19.33
CA GLU A 110 7.84 5.06 -18.29
C GLU A 110 7.41 4.44 -16.95
N ALA A 111 6.18 4.72 -16.49
CA ALA A 111 5.67 4.16 -15.24
C ALA A 111 5.62 2.62 -15.26
N LYS A 112 5.24 2.02 -16.41
CA LYS A 112 5.27 0.57 -16.58
C LYS A 112 6.67 0.00 -16.49
N SER A 113 7.65 0.65 -17.14
CA SER A 113 9.06 0.25 -17.07
C SER A 113 9.60 0.36 -15.65
N CYS A 114 9.31 1.45 -14.94
CA CYS A 114 9.72 1.64 -13.55
C CYS A 114 9.15 0.54 -12.63
N LEU A 115 7.85 0.22 -12.77
CA LEU A 115 7.23 -0.85 -12.00
C LEU A 115 7.88 -2.21 -12.31
N THR A 116 8.14 -2.52 -13.59
CA THR A 116 8.78 -3.78 -13.99
C THR A 116 10.15 -3.92 -13.36
N VAL A 117 10.99 -2.91 -13.49
CA VAL A 117 12.34 -2.89 -12.89
C VAL A 117 12.29 -2.97 -11.36
N ALA A 118 11.33 -2.29 -10.72
CA ALA A 118 11.16 -2.37 -9.28
C ALA A 118 10.83 -3.81 -8.83
N LYS A 119 9.94 -4.50 -9.52
CA LYS A 119 9.56 -5.90 -9.22
C LYS A 119 10.72 -6.88 -9.43
N GLU A 120 11.48 -6.71 -10.51
CA GLU A 120 12.62 -7.58 -10.83
C GLU A 120 13.77 -7.45 -9.82
N ASN A 121 14.03 -6.24 -9.34
CA ASN A 121 15.16 -5.95 -8.48
C ASN A 121 14.85 -5.95 -6.98
N THR A 122 13.57 -5.80 -6.60
CA THR A 122 13.16 -5.64 -5.20
C THR A 122 12.02 -6.61 -4.86
N PRO A 123 12.32 -7.84 -4.39
CA PRO A 123 11.30 -8.83 -4.02
C PRO A 123 10.27 -8.31 -3.00
N LEU A 124 10.67 -7.34 -2.18
CA LEU A 124 9.80 -6.69 -1.19
C LEU A 124 8.58 -6.03 -1.85
N VAL A 125 8.69 -5.49 -3.06
CA VAL A 125 7.57 -4.91 -3.83
C VAL A 125 6.47 -5.93 -4.05
N THR A 126 6.82 -7.10 -4.58
CA THR A 126 5.87 -8.19 -4.84
C THR A 126 5.29 -8.76 -3.53
N LEU A 127 6.12 -8.89 -2.50
CA LEU A 127 5.69 -9.43 -1.22
C LEU A 127 4.64 -8.53 -0.55
N ILE A 128 4.86 -7.22 -0.49
CA ILE A 128 3.92 -6.27 0.15
C ILE A 128 2.61 -6.23 -0.64
N GLN A 129 2.65 -6.12 -1.96
CA GLN A 129 1.45 -6.14 -2.80
C GLN A 129 0.61 -7.40 -2.63
N THR A 130 1.27 -8.57 -2.62
CA THR A 130 0.57 -9.85 -2.43
C THR A 130 -0.05 -9.94 -1.03
N ALA A 131 0.68 -9.49 -0.01
CA ALA A 131 0.22 -9.52 1.37
C ALA A 131 -0.97 -8.59 1.60
N ASP A 132 -0.94 -7.39 1.00
CA ASP A 132 -2.04 -6.43 1.03
C ASP A 132 -3.28 -7.00 0.32
N GLY A 133 -3.13 -7.50 -0.90
CA GLY A 133 -4.24 -8.12 -1.63
C GLY A 133 -4.88 -9.32 -0.90
N LEU A 134 -4.09 -10.16 -0.23
CA LEU A 134 -4.62 -11.25 0.59
C LEU A 134 -5.32 -10.74 1.85
N ALA A 135 -4.76 -9.74 2.52
CA ALA A 135 -5.35 -9.18 3.73
C ALA A 135 -6.70 -8.53 3.42
N SER A 136 -6.73 -7.63 2.44
CA SER A 136 -7.91 -6.84 2.07
C SER A 136 -9.05 -7.71 1.53
N ASN A 137 -8.76 -8.75 0.73
CA ASN A 137 -9.80 -9.56 0.11
C ASN A 137 -10.27 -10.75 0.95
N LEU A 138 -9.42 -11.29 1.84
CA LEU A 138 -9.73 -12.52 2.56
C LEU A 138 -9.93 -12.31 4.06
N LEU A 139 -9.32 -11.31 4.67
CA LEU A 139 -9.28 -11.15 6.13
C LEU A 139 -10.01 -9.92 6.65
N GLU A 140 -10.07 -8.84 5.87
CA GLU A 140 -10.74 -7.59 6.20
C GLU A 140 -12.15 -7.60 5.61
N LYS A 141 -13.11 -8.24 6.29
CA LYS A 141 -14.52 -8.33 5.90
C LYS A 141 -15.39 -7.50 6.81
#